data_551791286e504d79c1ca9889d68adc0d
#
_entry.id   551791286e504d79c1ca9889d68adc0d
#
_cell.length_a   1.000
_cell.length_b   1.000
_cell.length_c   1.000
_cell.angle_alpha   90.00
_cell.angle_beta   90.00
_cell.angle_gamma   90.00
#
_symmetry.space_group_name_H-M   'P 1'
#
loop_
_entity.id
_entity.type
_entity.pdbx_description
1 polymer ?
#
loop_
_entity_poly.entity_id
_entity_poly.type
_entity_poly.pdbx_seq_one_letter_code
_entity_poly.pdbx_strand_id
1 'polypeptide(L)'
;SSDPTPTLAAVGERVLVVSARPVSREGRELGSVLVVRDRTDVESLTRQLDAVRLMSTVLRAQRHEYANRLHLLNGLLHAGHTQQAGKYLEELLGSGPLGSALPGIDAIRDNYLQAFLAAKAAGVRESGVTLRIGENTAVPGQLGLPVDVTTVLGNLLDNGIDAARTGASALKTVEVELVQDNSTLHITVADSGDGVEPGLADRIFEEGTSTKPQSDLPGGRGIGLTVSRQIARALGGDIRLARSGRTGEDLSGAEFIAVLPGVMAEQ
;
A
#
# COMPACT_ATOMS: atom_id res chain seq x y z
N SER A 1 -58.28 14.54 -12.84
CA SER A 1 -57.49 14.60 -11.59
C SER A 1 -56.07 14.15 -11.92
N SER A 2 -55.22 15.09 -12.25
CA SER A 2 -53.78 14.81 -12.41
C SER A 2 -53.17 14.68 -11.02
N ASP A 3 -52.64 13.51 -10.71
CA ASP A 3 -51.81 13.31 -9.50
C ASP A 3 -50.60 14.28 -9.62
N PRO A 4 -50.36 15.12 -8.60
CA PRO A 4 -49.27 16.07 -8.67
C PRO A 4 -47.92 15.33 -8.67
N THR A 5 -47.11 15.63 -9.67
CA THR A 5 -45.78 15.03 -9.82
C THR A 5 -44.92 15.41 -8.60
N PRO A 6 -44.32 14.45 -7.86
CA PRO A 6 -43.46 14.77 -6.75
C PRO A 6 -42.26 15.60 -7.21
N THR A 7 -41.95 16.66 -6.51
CA THR A 7 -40.81 17.54 -6.81
C THR A 7 -39.68 17.28 -5.86
N LEU A 8 -38.48 17.13 -6.39
CA LEU A 8 -37.24 17.05 -5.59
C LEU A 8 -36.79 18.45 -5.18
N ALA A 9 -36.54 18.64 -3.88
CA ALA A 9 -36.04 19.90 -3.34
C ALA A 9 -34.79 19.61 -2.50
N ALA A 10 -33.71 20.34 -2.77
CA ALA A 10 -32.51 20.34 -1.92
C ALA A 10 -32.61 21.50 -0.92
N VAL A 11 -32.54 21.18 0.38
CA VAL A 11 -32.57 22.16 1.46
C VAL A 11 -31.39 21.91 2.40
N GLY A 12 -30.34 22.70 2.27
CA GLY A 12 -29.06 22.47 2.93
C GLY A 12 -28.46 21.13 2.46
N GLU A 13 -28.14 20.25 3.40
CA GLU A 13 -27.60 18.90 3.12
C GLU A 13 -28.69 17.83 2.91
N ARG A 14 -29.97 18.21 2.93
CA ARG A 14 -31.11 17.28 2.83
C ARG A 14 -31.73 17.26 1.44
N VAL A 15 -32.05 16.07 0.98
CA VAL A 15 -32.82 15.83 -0.24
C VAL A 15 -34.25 15.43 0.15
N LEU A 16 -35.19 16.29 -0.16
CA LEU A 16 -36.59 16.14 0.19
C LEU A 16 -37.43 15.89 -1.07
N VAL A 17 -38.33 14.91 -1.01
CA VAL A 17 -39.40 14.73 -2.00
C VAL A 17 -40.67 15.36 -1.45
N VAL A 18 -41.12 16.38 -2.14
CA VAL A 18 -42.33 17.16 -1.75
C VAL A 18 -43.44 16.87 -2.74
N SER A 19 -44.60 16.45 -2.21
CA SER A 19 -45.82 16.32 -3.01
C SER A 19 -46.97 17.04 -2.33
N ALA A 20 -47.76 17.77 -3.09
CA ALA A 20 -48.95 18.49 -2.60
C ALA A 20 -50.21 17.83 -3.17
N ARG A 21 -51.20 17.54 -2.33
CA ARG A 21 -52.48 17.01 -2.75
C ARG A 21 -53.59 17.97 -2.32
N PRO A 22 -54.44 18.43 -3.24
CA PRO A 22 -55.62 19.23 -2.85
C PRO A 22 -56.62 18.41 -2.08
N VAL A 23 -57.21 19.00 -1.05
CA VAL A 23 -58.28 18.40 -0.22
C VAL A 23 -59.53 19.14 -0.44
N SER A 24 -60.57 18.43 -0.86
CA SER A 24 -61.93 19.00 -1.01
C SER A 24 -62.95 18.15 -0.25
N ARG A 25 -63.98 18.81 0.27
CA ARG A 25 -65.12 18.17 0.91
C ARG A 25 -66.40 18.78 0.35
N GLU A 26 -67.31 17.92 -0.10
CA GLU A 26 -68.60 18.32 -0.65
C GLU A 26 -68.48 19.34 -1.76
N GLY A 27 -67.48 19.22 -2.64
CA GLY A 27 -67.21 20.12 -3.74
C GLY A 27 -66.56 21.46 -3.37
N ARG A 28 -66.26 21.70 -2.11
CA ARG A 28 -65.55 22.88 -1.61
C ARG A 28 -64.09 22.56 -1.33
N GLU A 29 -63.19 23.33 -1.93
CA GLU A 29 -61.75 23.19 -1.69
C GLU A 29 -61.43 23.66 -0.27
N LEU A 30 -60.78 22.76 0.53
CA LEU A 30 -60.41 23.01 1.92
C LEU A 30 -58.93 23.41 2.07
N GLY A 31 -58.11 23.18 1.02
CA GLY A 31 -56.69 23.47 1.03
C GLY A 31 -55.88 22.36 0.40
N SER A 32 -54.59 22.28 0.73
CA SER A 32 -53.67 21.25 0.21
C SER A 32 -52.94 20.59 1.38
N VAL A 33 -52.75 19.28 1.28
CA VAL A 33 -51.87 18.50 2.17
C VAL A 33 -50.52 18.38 1.50
N LEU A 34 -49.46 18.82 2.21
CA LEU A 34 -48.09 18.71 1.78
C LEU A 34 -47.48 17.47 2.46
N VAL A 35 -47.00 16.53 1.64
CA VAL A 35 -46.24 15.36 2.11
C VAL A 35 -44.78 15.59 1.80
N VAL A 36 -43.95 15.61 2.81
CA VAL A 36 -42.49 15.76 2.70
C VAL A 36 -41.82 14.47 3.14
N ARG A 37 -41.01 13.88 2.27
CA ARG A 37 -40.20 12.69 2.59
C ARG A 37 -38.73 13.05 2.50
N ASP A 38 -37.99 12.80 3.55
CA ASP A 38 -36.54 12.89 3.54
C ASP A 38 -35.96 11.65 2.85
N ARG A 39 -35.16 11.85 1.82
CA ARG A 39 -34.46 10.81 1.05
C ARG A 39 -32.95 10.95 1.10
N THR A 40 -32.42 11.79 1.96
CA THR A 40 -30.98 12.08 2.09
C THR A 40 -30.15 10.81 2.23
N ASP A 41 -30.54 9.91 3.10
CA ASP A 41 -29.81 8.65 3.34
C ASP A 41 -29.85 7.72 2.13
N VAL A 42 -31.00 7.63 1.45
CA VAL A 42 -31.16 6.80 0.25
C VAL A 42 -30.30 7.32 -0.91
N GLU A 43 -30.31 8.62 -1.12
CA GLU A 43 -29.49 9.26 -2.16
C GLU A 43 -28.00 9.17 -1.87
N SER A 44 -27.61 9.27 -0.59
CA SER A 44 -26.24 9.09 -0.14
C SER A 44 -25.76 7.65 -0.35
N LEU A 45 -26.54 6.67 0.10
CA LEU A 45 -26.27 5.25 -0.09
C LEU A 45 -26.18 4.86 -1.57
N THR A 46 -27.06 5.40 -2.40
CA THR A 46 -27.03 5.13 -3.85
C THR A 46 -25.73 5.65 -4.47
N ARG A 47 -25.31 6.86 -4.13
CA ARG A 47 -24.04 7.43 -4.61
C ARG A 47 -22.82 6.62 -4.14
N GLN A 48 -22.82 6.15 -2.88
CA GLN A 48 -21.78 5.30 -2.36
C GLN A 48 -21.71 3.94 -3.09
N LEU A 49 -22.87 3.32 -3.35
CA LEU A 49 -22.95 2.08 -4.11
C LEU A 49 -22.44 2.23 -5.54
N ASP A 50 -22.77 3.32 -6.20
CA ASP A 50 -22.32 3.60 -7.57
C ASP A 50 -20.80 3.87 -7.61
N ALA A 51 -20.26 4.58 -6.63
CA ALA A 51 -18.82 4.78 -6.47
C ALA A 51 -18.10 3.45 -6.26
N VAL A 52 -18.59 2.56 -5.38
CA VAL A 52 -18.02 1.23 -5.14
C VAL A 52 -18.07 0.35 -6.40
N ARG A 53 -19.18 0.40 -7.16
CA ARG A 53 -19.30 -0.33 -8.43
C ARG A 53 -18.32 0.14 -9.48
N LEU A 54 -18.21 1.46 -9.66
CA LEU A 54 -17.25 2.06 -10.59
C LEU A 54 -15.83 1.64 -10.23
N MET A 55 -15.48 1.72 -8.93
CA MET A 55 -14.20 1.33 -8.39
C MET A 55 -13.89 -0.15 -8.63
N SER A 56 -14.84 -1.04 -8.36
CA SER A 56 -14.72 -2.48 -8.62
C SER A 56 -14.44 -2.75 -10.11
N THR A 57 -15.05 -1.97 -11.01
CA THR A 57 -14.84 -2.10 -12.45
C THR A 57 -13.44 -1.65 -12.86
N VAL A 58 -12.96 -0.52 -12.32
CA VAL A 58 -11.60 -0.02 -12.57
C VAL A 58 -10.54 -1.01 -12.06
N LEU A 59 -10.70 -1.50 -10.84
CA LEU A 59 -9.78 -2.49 -10.26
C LEU A 59 -9.74 -3.80 -11.06
N ARG A 60 -10.89 -4.24 -11.59
CA ARG A 60 -10.96 -5.42 -12.44
C ARG A 60 -10.24 -5.20 -13.77
N ALA A 61 -10.41 -4.03 -14.39
CA ALA A 61 -9.71 -3.67 -15.61
C ALA A 61 -8.19 -3.60 -15.39
N GLN A 62 -7.74 -2.96 -14.32
CA GLN A 62 -6.32 -2.92 -13.94
C GLN A 62 -5.74 -4.32 -13.72
N ARG A 63 -6.46 -5.19 -13.00
CA ARG A 63 -6.01 -6.57 -12.78
C ARG A 63 -5.84 -7.34 -14.10
N HIS A 64 -6.75 -7.15 -15.05
CA HIS A 64 -6.65 -7.76 -16.38
C HIS A 64 -5.46 -7.21 -17.17
N GLU A 65 -5.21 -5.93 -17.09
CA GLU A 65 -4.06 -5.30 -17.74
C GLU A 65 -2.73 -5.83 -17.16
N TYR A 66 -2.61 -5.92 -15.83
CA TYR A 66 -1.44 -6.52 -15.19
C TYR A 66 -1.24 -7.98 -15.57
N ALA A 67 -2.32 -8.77 -15.61
CA ALA A 67 -2.25 -10.17 -16.04
C ALA A 67 -1.73 -10.29 -17.48
N ASN A 68 -2.20 -9.46 -18.40
CA ASN A 68 -1.76 -9.43 -19.80
C ASN A 68 -0.28 -9.05 -19.92
N ARG A 69 0.19 -8.06 -19.15
CA ARG A 69 1.60 -7.67 -19.11
C ARG A 69 2.49 -8.80 -18.61
N LEU A 70 2.07 -9.50 -17.55
CA LEU A 70 2.78 -10.66 -17.01
C LEU A 70 2.78 -11.84 -18.00
N HIS A 71 1.68 -12.09 -18.71
CA HIS A 71 1.63 -13.12 -19.74
C HIS A 71 2.58 -12.85 -20.90
N LEU A 72 2.66 -11.61 -21.36
CA LEU A 72 3.61 -11.21 -22.40
C LEU A 72 5.06 -11.42 -21.94
N LEU A 73 5.39 -10.96 -20.74
CA LEU A 73 6.70 -11.17 -20.13
C LEU A 73 7.06 -12.66 -20.05
N ASN A 74 6.15 -13.47 -19.52
CA ASN A 74 6.33 -14.90 -19.40
C ASN A 74 6.53 -15.56 -20.79
N GLY A 75 5.76 -15.14 -21.80
CA GLY A 75 5.92 -15.59 -23.17
C GLY A 75 7.30 -15.28 -23.76
N LEU A 76 7.79 -14.05 -23.55
CA LEU A 76 9.13 -13.64 -24.00
C LEU A 76 10.25 -14.46 -23.32
N LEU A 77 10.12 -14.69 -22.01
CA LEU A 77 11.09 -15.48 -21.24
C LEU A 77 11.11 -16.95 -21.67
N HIS A 78 9.93 -17.59 -21.86
CA HIS A 78 9.82 -18.98 -22.32
C HIS A 78 10.34 -19.16 -23.76
N ALA A 79 10.19 -18.13 -24.60
CA ALA A 79 10.75 -18.14 -25.95
C ALA A 79 12.26 -17.85 -26.00
N GLY A 80 12.93 -17.63 -24.86
CA GLY A 80 14.35 -17.31 -24.78
C GLY A 80 14.69 -15.85 -25.15
N HIS A 81 13.69 -14.99 -25.35
CA HIS A 81 13.86 -13.59 -25.73
C HIS A 81 14.14 -12.68 -24.53
N THR A 82 15.15 -13.02 -23.72
CA THR A 82 15.46 -12.32 -22.43
C THR A 82 15.76 -10.84 -22.61
N GLN A 83 16.43 -10.46 -23.70
CA GLN A 83 16.73 -9.05 -24.01
C GLN A 83 15.47 -8.23 -24.31
N GLN A 84 14.48 -8.82 -25.00
CA GLN A 84 13.21 -8.16 -25.29
C GLN A 84 12.33 -8.08 -24.04
N ALA A 85 12.37 -9.11 -23.20
CA ALA A 85 11.70 -9.09 -21.89
C ALA A 85 12.27 -7.97 -20.98
N GLY A 86 13.59 -7.79 -20.99
CA GLY A 86 14.27 -6.72 -20.27
C GLY A 86 13.84 -5.32 -20.75
N LYS A 87 13.86 -5.07 -22.07
CA LYS A 87 13.39 -3.80 -22.64
C LYS A 87 11.91 -3.50 -22.32
N TYR A 88 11.07 -4.52 -22.43
CA TYR A 88 9.65 -4.36 -22.10
C TYR A 88 9.42 -4.02 -20.61
N LEU A 89 10.24 -4.59 -19.71
CA LEU A 89 10.23 -4.24 -18.29
C LEU A 89 10.72 -2.81 -18.06
N GLU A 90 11.79 -2.37 -18.73
CA GLU A 90 12.27 -0.99 -18.65
C GLU A 90 11.22 0.02 -19.10
N GLU A 91 10.51 -0.26 -20.18
CA GLU A 91 9.40 0.58 -20.67
C GLU A 91 8.23 0.64 -19.67
N LEU A 92 7.88 -0.51 -19.07
CA LEU A 92 6.79 -0.58 -18.08
C LEU A 92 7.09 0.16 -16.77
N LEU A 93 8.34 0.12 -16.34
CA LEU A 93 8.80 0.74 -15.09
C LEU A 93 9.13 2.23 -15.27
N GLY A 94 9.13 2.73 -16.52
CA GLY A 94 9.56 4.11 -16.82
C GLY A 94 11.01 4.40 -16.39
N SER A 95 11.75 3.35 -16.11
CA SER A 95 13.10 3.43 -15.57
C SER A 95 14.11 3.32 -16.72
N GLY A 96 14.95 4.30 -16.86
CA GLY A 96 16.21 4.17 -17.58
C GLY A 96 17.07 3.04 -16.95
N PRO A 97 18.23 2.73 -17.52
CA PRO A 97 19.02 1.55 -17.17
C PRO A 97 19.19 1.41 -15.65
N LEU A 98 18.90 0.23 -15.14
CA LEU A 98 19.14 -0.20 -13.74
C LEU A 98 20.65 -0.11 -13.43
N GLY A 99 21.19 1.09 -13.30
CA GLY A 99 22.61 1.31 -13.24
C GLY A 99 23.06 2.51 -12.45
N SER A 100 22.75 2.58 -11.17
CA SER A 100 23.74 3.11 -10.22
C SER A 100 23.82 2.12 -9.06
N ALA A 101 25.00 1.54 -8.92
CA ALA A 101 25.26 0.55 -7.89
C ALA A 101 24.79 1.06 -6.54
N LEU A 102 23.92 0.30 -5.88
CA LEU A 102 23.58 0.52 -4.50
C LEU A 102 24.79 0.06 -3.67
N PRO A 103 25.53 0.96 -3.00
CA PRO A 103 26.70 0.58 -2.23
C PRO A 103 26.36 -0.51 -1.23
N GLY A 104 27.20 -1.53 -1.09
CA GLY A 104 26.98 -2.65 -0.19
C GLY A 104 26.17 -3.81 -0.78
N ILE A 105 25.61 -3.68 -1.99
CA ILE A 105 24.79 -4.73 -2.63
C ILE A 105 25.57 -6.04 -2.83
N ASP A 106 26.90 -5.97 -2.98
CA ASP A 106 27.77 -7.14 -3.20
C ASP A 106 27.85 -8.07 -1.97
N ALA A 107 27.45 -7.60 -0.80
CA ALA A 107 27.32 -8.44 0.41
C ALA A 107 26.15 -9.43 0.33
N ILE A 108 25.27 -9.26 -0.65
CA ILE A 108 24.13 -10.12 -0.92
C ILE A 108 24.45 -10.92 -2.18
N ARG A 109 24.53 -12.26 -2.10
CA ARG A 109 24.80 -13.11 -3.27
C ARG A 109 23.55 -13.61 -3.99
N ASP A 110 22.38 -13.40 -3.42
CA ASP A 110 21.12 -13.73 -4.07
C ASP A 110 20.76 -12.69 -5.13
N ASN A 111 20.70 -13.12 -6.41
CA ASN A 111 20.43 -12.24 -7.54
C ASN A 111 19.02 -11.62 -7.49
N TYR A 112 18.05 -12.33 -6.90
CA TYR A 112 16.69 -11.83 -6.79
C TYR A 112 16.60 -10.68 -5.79
N LEU A 113 17.24 -10.81 -4.62
CA LEU A 113 17.35 -9.74 -3.62
C LEU A 113 18.13 -8.54 -4.16
N GLN A 114 19.24 -8.76 -4.86
CA GLN A 114 20.00 -7.68 -5.50
C GLN A 114 19.13 -6.89 -6.47
N ALA A 115 18.45 -7.59 -7.39
CA ALA A 115 17.57 -6.95 -8.38
C ALA A 115 16.42 -6.21 -7.70
N PHE A 116 15.81 -6.79 -6.68
CA PHE A 116 14.73 -6.17 -5.92
C PHE A 116 15.16 -4.87 -5.23
N LEU A 117 16.28 -4.91 -4.50
CA LEU A 117 16.82 -3.74 -3.79
C LEU A 117 17.30 -2.64 -4.75
N ALA A 118 17.93 -3.01 -5.86
CA ALA A 118 18.35 -2.07 -6.90
C ALA A 118 17.15 -1.35 -7.52
N ALA A 119 16.07 -2.09 -7.84
CA ALA A 119 14.83 -1.52 -8.35
C ALA A 119 14.16 -0.57 -7.33
N LYS A 120 14.11 -0.97 -6.05
CA LYS A 120 13.60 -0.12 -4.97
C LYS A 120 14.42 1.16 -4.84
N ALA A 121 15.75 1.07 -4.82
CA ALA A 121 16.65 2.22 -4.70
C ALA A 121 16.47 3.20 -5.86
N ALA A 122 16.28 2.72 -7.08
CA ALA A 122 16.02 3.55 -8.26
C ALA A 122 14.70 4.34 -8.10
N GLY A 123 13.60 3.66 -7.77
CA GLY A 123 12.29 4.31 -7.59
C GLY A 123 12.24 5.31 -6.43
N VAL A 124 12.98 5.05 -5.37
CA VAL A 124 13.00 5.92 -4.18
C VAL A 124 13.73 7.24 -4.40
N ARG A 125 14.76 7.25 -5.25
CA ARG A 125 15.51 8.49 -5.59
C ARG A 125 14.63 9.58 -6.20
N GLU A 126 13.67 9.19 -7.02
CA GLU A 126 12.71 10.12 -7.62
C GLU A 126 11.84 10.83 -6.57
N SER A 127 11.64 10.19 -5.42
CA SER A 127 10.90 10.78 -4.28
C SER A 127 11.78 11.56 -3.30
N GLY A 128 13.08 11.72 -3.60
CA GLY A 128 14.03 12.45 -2.78
C GLY A 128 14.48 11.70 -1.52
N VAL A 129 14.24 10.38 -1.45
CA VAL A 129 14.69 9.52 -0.34
C VAL A 129 15.90 8.70 -0.80
N THR A 130 16.85 8.45 0.09
CA THR A 130 18.03 7.61 -0.15
C THR A 130 17.84 6.26 0.54
N LEU A 131 17.94 5.17 -0.23
CA LEU A 131 18.05 3.81 0.32
C LEU A 131 19.51 3.45 0.50
N ARG A 132 19.89 2.92 1.68
CA ARG A 132 21.23 2.43 2.01
C ARG A 132 21.19 0.97 2.42
N ILE A 133 22.27 0.24 2.13
CA ILE A 133 22.53 -1.10 2.70
C ILE A 133 23.35 -0.91 3.98
N GLY A 134 22.89 -1.50 5.09
CA GLY A 134 23.61 -1.47 6.36
C GLY A 134 24.93 -2.25 6.30
N GLU A 135 25.92 -1.80 7.07
CA GLU A 135 27.30 -2.32 7.04
C GLU A 135 27.42 -3.79 7.48
N ASN A 136 26.47 -4.27 8.31
CA ASN A 136 26.48 -5.66 8.76
C ASN A 136 25.76 -6.62 7.80
N THR A 137 25.32 -6.14 6.64
CA THR A 137 24.66 -7.00 5.66
C THR A 137 25.54 -8.13 5.18
N ALA A 138 25.06 -9.36 5.31
CA ALA A 138 25.75 -10.56 4.87
C ALA A 138 24.73 -11.64 4.48
N VAL A 139 24.52 -11.87 3.19
CA VAL A 139 23.63 -12.90 2.63
C VAL A 139 24.40 -13.72 1.60
N PRO A 140 25.18 -14.73 2.05
CA PRO A 140 25.99 -15.57 1.16
C PRO A 140 25.18 -16.66 0.42
N GLY A 141 23.97 -16.97 0.85
CA GLY A 141 23.10 -18.01 0.27
C GLY A 141 22.10 -17.45 -0.75
N GLN A 142 21.24 -18.36 -1.24
CA GLN A 142 20.15 -18.06 -2.16
C GLN A 142 18.81 -18.20 -1.44
N LEU A 143 17.79 -17.44 -1.88
CA LEU A 143 16.43 -17.55 -1.34
C LEU A 143 15.74 -18.83 -1.83
N GLY A 144 15.15 -19.58 -0.89
CA GLY A 144 14.20 -20.66 -1.16
C GLY A 144 12.75 -20.15 -1.36
N LEU A 145 12.40 -19.04 -0.69
CA LEU A 145 11.07 -18.44 -0.71
C LEU A 145 11.13 -16.94 -1.10
N PRO A 146 11.53 -16.62 -2.34
CA PRO A 146 11.77 -15.23 -2.76
C PRO A 146 10.53 -14.34 -2.69
N VAL A 147 9.34 -14.87 -2.96
CA VAL A 147 8.09 -14.09 -2.96
C VAL A 147 7.71 -13.64 -1.54
N ASP A 148 7.80 -14.54 -0.55
CA ASP A 148 7.47 -14.23 0.84
C ASP A 148 8.45 -13.20 1.41
N VAL A 149 9.76 -13.43 1.17
CA VAL A 149 10.81 -12.50 1.62
C VAL A 149 10.64 -11.12 1.02
N THR A 150 10.42 -11.01 -0.29
CA THR A 150 10.28 -9.69 -0.94
C THR A 150 8.96 -9.02 -0.63
N THR A 151 7.91 -9.76 -0.29
CA THR A 151 6.66 -9.18 0.22
C THR A 151 6.89 -8.53 1.59
N VAL A 152 7.54 -9.24 2.51
CA VAL A 152 7.86 -8.69 3.84
C VAL A 152 8.81 -7.50 3.72
N LEU A 153 9.93 -7.68 3.03
CA LEU A 153 10.95 -6.64 2.82
C LEU A 153 10.36 -5.40 2.13
N GLY A 154 9.54 -5.61 1.10
CA GLY A 154 8.90 -4.55 0.35
C GLY A 154 7.98 -3.69 1.22
N ASN A 155 7.14 -4.31 2.03
CA ASN A 155 6.25 -3.60 2.93
C ASN A 155 7.00 -2.81 4.01
N LEU A 156 8.07 -3.38 4.58
CA LEU A 156 8.90 -2.69 5.56
C LEU A 156 9.61 -1.48 4.93
N LEU A 157 10.19 -1.66 3.74
CA LEU A 157 10.83 -0.56 3.00
C LEU A 157 9.83 0.53 2.62
N ASP A 158 8.64 0.18 2.10
CA ASP A 158 7.62 1.15 1.72
C ASP A 158 7.14 1.97 2.93
N ASN A 159 7.02 1.35 4.10
CA ASN A 159 6.70 2.07 5.33
C ASN A 159 7.83 3.03 5.74
N GLY A 160 9.08 2.59 5.71
CA GLY A 160 10.24 3.43 6.03
C GLY A 160 10.40 4.58 5.05
N ILE A 161 10.23 4.32 3.74
CA ILE A 161 10.30 5.34 2.68
C ILE A 161 9.24 6.42 2.88
N ASP A 162 8.01 6.00 3.13
CA ASP A 162 6.91 6.94 3.39
C ASP A 162 7.17 7.76 4.66
N ALA A 163 7.65 7.13 5.75
CA ALA A 163 7.99 7.81 7.00
C ALA A 163 9.13 8.81 6.80
N ALA A 164 10.22 8.40 6.14
CA ALA A 164 11.34 9.29 5.82
C ALA A 164 10.91 10.46 4.93
N ARG A 165 10.06 10.22 3.93
CA ARG A 165 9.57 11.25 3.01
C ARG A 165 8.75 12.33 3.72
N THR A 166 7.87 11.94 4.65
CA THR A 166 6.91 12.83 5.33
C THR A 166 7.44 13.41 6.64
N GLY A 167 8.43 12.76 7.28
CA GLY A 167 9.03 13.18 8.55
C GLY A 167 9.69 14.54 8.50
N ALA A 168 10.02 15.09 9.65
CA ALA A 168 10.63 16.42 9.80
C ALA A 168 12.15 16.44 9.55
N SER A 169 12.82 15.26 9.54
CA SER A 169 14.26 15.17 9.32
C SER A 169 14.69 15.77 7.97
N ALA A 170 15.81 16.50 7.96
CA ALA A 170 16.41 17.02 6.74
C ALA A 170 17.02 15.89 5.88
N LEU A 171 17.52 14.83 6.51
CA LEU A 171 18.03 13.64 5.84
C LEU A 171 16.87 12.67 5.61
N LYS A 172 16.55 12.44 4.35
CA LYS A 172 15.52 11.47 3.94
C LYS A 172 16.19 10.15 3.59
N THR A 173 16.35 9.29 4.60
CA THR A 173 17.13 8.06 4.45
C THR A 173 16.36 6.87 5.01
N VAL A 174 16.46 5.74 4.33
CA VAL A 174 16.05 4.42 4.82
C VAL A 174 17.25 3.50 4.69
N GLU A 175 17.54 2.77 5.73
CA GLU A 175 18.59 1.76 5.75
C GLU A 175 18.00 0.38 5.91
N VAL A 176 18.49 -0.55 5.10
CA VAL A 176 18.13 -1.97 5.20
C VAL A 176 19.37 -2.79 5.50
N GLU A 177 19.27 -3.65 6.48
CA GLU A 177 20.31 -4.60 6.82
C GLU A 177 19.75 -6.02 6.73
N LEU A 178 20.46 -6.90 6.04
CA LEU A 178 20.06 -8.28 5.79
C LEU A 178 21.16 -9.20 6.29
N VAL A 179 20.83 -10.06 7.26
CA VAL A 179 21.79 -11.01 7.83
C VAL A 179 21.23 -12.42 7.70
N GLN A 180 21.97 -13.29 7.01
CA GLN A 180 21.66 -14.71 6.95
C GLN A 180 22.29 -15.44 8.13
N ASP A 181 21.47 -16.18 8.87
CA ASP A 181 21.91 -17.17 9.87
C ASP A 181 21.34 -18.53 9.51
N ASN A 182 22.19 -19.41 8.98
CA ASN A 182 21.78 -20.72 8.44
C ASN A 182 20.63 -20.58 7.43
N SER A 183 19.46 -21.17 7.71
CA SER A 183 18.24 -21.08 6.88
C SER A 183 17.38 -19.85 7.20
N THR A 184 17.75 -19.03 8.18
CA THR A 184 16.99 -17.87 8.65
C THR A 184 17.54 -16.59 8.03
N LEU A 185 16.65 -15.71 7.57
CA LEU A 185 16.98 -14.35 7.17
C LEU A 185 16.45 -13.35 8.22
N HIS A 186 17.37 -12.54 8.73
CA HIS A 186 17.07 -11.39 9.59
C HIS A 186 17.04 -10.14 8.70
N ILE A 187 15.97 -9.37 8.80
CA ILE A 187 15.77 -8.13 8.05
C ILE A 187 15.60 -7.01 9.07
N THR A 188 16.46 -6.01 9.02
CA THR A 188 16.31 -4.77 9.79
C THR A 188 16.05 -3.63 8.81
N VAL A 189 15.03 -2.82 9.06
CA VAL A 189 14.73 -1.61 8.29
C VAL A 189 14.60 -0.45 9.27
N ALA A 190 15.45 0.56 9.12
CA ALA A 190 15.44 1.79 9.90
C ALA A 190 15.22 3.00 9.00
N ASP A 191 14.47 3.98 9.47
CA ASP A 191 14.14 5.19 8.73
C ASP A 191 14.51 6.48 9.47
N SER A 192 14.53 7.58 8.74
CA SER A 192 14.76 8.93 9.27
C SER A 192 13.46 9.70 9.51
N GLY A 193 12.33 9.03 9.62
CA GLY A 193 11.03 9.65 9.88
C GLY A 193 10.89 10.15 11.33
N ASP A 194 9.67 10.49 11.70
CA ASP A 194 9.35 11.01 13.04
C ASP A 194 9.15 9.88 14.07
N GLY A 195 9.29 8.62 13.65
CA GLY A 195 9.09 7.44 14.50
C GLY A 195 7.62 7.06 14.66
N VAL A 196 7.35 6.20 15.64
CA VAL A 196 6.02 5.68 15.99
C VAL A 196 5.63 6.21 17.36
N GLU A 197 4.43 6.79 17.48
CA GLU A 197 3.90 7.24 18.76
C GLU A 197 3.83 6.08 19.78
N PRO A 198 4.22 6.30 21.06
CA PRO A 198 4.24 5.23 22.06
C PRO A 198 2.90 4.51 22.23
N GLY A 199 1.78 5.22 22.09
CA GLY A 199 0.43 4.64 22.19
C GLY A 199 0.00 3.79 20.98
N LEU A 200 0.75 3.83 19.88
CA LEU A 200 0.49 3.06 18.67
C LEU A 200 1.43 1.88 18.51
N ALA A 201 2.54 1.83 19.24
CA ALA A 201 3.59 0.81 19.09
C ALA A 201 3.05 -0.63 19.20
N ASP A 202 2.10 -0.88 20.09
CA ASP A 202 1.50 -2.21 20.27
C ASP A 202 0.46 -2.53 19.18
N ARG A 203 -0.12 -1.49 18.56
CA ARG A 203 -1.25 -1.60 17.62
C ARG A 203 -0.90 -1.48 16.15
N ILE A 204 0.36 -1.12 15.82
CA ILE A 204 0.79 -0.91 14.42
C ILE A 204 0.67 -2.17 13.54
N PHE A 205 0.55 -3.34 14.15
CA PHE A 205 0.34 -4.63 13.47
C PHE A 205 -1.13 -5.04 13.41
N GLU A 206 -2.05 -4.28 14.01
CA GLU A 206 -3.49 -4.52 13.91
C GLU A 206 -4.02 -4.03 12.57
N GLU A 207 -4.99 -4.76 12.02
CA GLU A 207 -5.60 -4.42 10.73
C GLU A 207 -6.31 -3.07 10.79
N GLY A 208 -6.04 -2.21 9.79
CA GLY A 208 -6.64 -0.88 9.72
C GLY A 208 -5.96 0.20 10.57
N THR A 209 -4.90 -0.13 11.32
CA THR A 209 -4.12 0.88 12.05
C THR A 209 -3.20 1.63 11.07
N SER A 210 -3.49 2.90 10.83
CA SER A 210 -2.66 3.79 9.99
C SER A 210 -2.66 5.19 10.59
N THR A 211 -1.47 5.78 10.72
CA THR A 211 -1.29 7.19 11.11
C THR A 211 -1.45 8.15 9.93
N LYS A 212 -1.62 7.63 8.70
CA LYS A 212 -1.68 8.41 7.47
C LYS A 212 -3.12 8.90 7.23
N PRO A 213 -3.32 10.16 6.78
CA PRO A 213 -4.64 10.67 6.42
C PRO A 213 -5.30 9.79 5.34
N GLN A 214 -6.61 9.64 5.44
CA GLN A 214 -7.42 8.88 4.48
C GLN A 214 -7.17 9.41 3.07
N SER A 215 -6.70 8.56 2.18
CA SER A 215 -6.68 8.82 0.73
C SER A 215 -7.74 7.95 0.10
N ASP A 216 -8.52 8.53 -0.82
CA ASP A 216 -9.62 7.91 -1.54
C ASP A 216 -9.23 6.76 -2.50
N LEU A 217 -7.99 6.26 -2.43
CA LEU A 217 -7.53 5.14 -3.24
C LEU A 217 -7.81 3.80 -2.55
N PRO A 218 -8.48 2.86 -3.22
CA PRO A 218 -8.73 1.53 -2.69
C PRO A 218 -7.47 0.66 -2.77
N GLY A 219 -7.00 0.27 -1.63
CA GLY A 219 -5.83 -0.56 -1.40
C GLY A 219 -5.38 -0.30 0.03
N GLY A 220 -6.22 -0.70 1.01
CA GLY A 220 -6.13 -0.51 2.46
C GLY A 220 -4.74 -0.19 2.99
N ARG A 221 -4.44 1.08 3.24
CA ARG A 221 -3.30 1.48 4.07
C ARG A 221 -3.51 0.92 5.48
N GLY A 222 -2.48 0.34 6.05
CA GLY A 222 -2.53 -0.36 7.33
C GLY A 222 -2.59 -1.88 7.21
N ILE A 223 -2.60 -2.44 5.99
CA ILE A 223 -2.60 -3.90 5.76
C ILE A 223 -1.16 -4.45 5.61
N GLY A 224 -0.22 -3.64 5.13
CA GLY A 224 1.14 -4.11 4.81
C GLY A 224 1.89 -4.74 5.98
N LEU A 225 1.93 -4.08 7.15
CA LEU A 225 2.57 -4.63 8.35
C LEU A 225 1.84 -5.86 8.89
N THR A 226 0.52 -5.86 8.85
CA THR A 226 -0.31 -7.00 9.28
C THR A 226 -0.05 -8.22 8.42
N VAL A 227 -0.08 -8.07 7.09
CA VAL A 227 0.21 -9.16 6.13
C VAL A 227 1.65 -9.65 6.29
N SER A 228 2.61 -8.74 6.40
CA SER A 228 4.02 -9.10 6.60
C SER A 228 4.21 -9.91 7.88
N ARG A 229 3.57 -9.50 8.98
CA ARG A 229 3.66 -10.25 10.24
C ARG A 229 2.98 -11.61 10.15
N GLN A 230 1.86 -11.73 9.43
CA GLN A 230 1.21 -13.02 9.17
C GLN A 230 2.13 -13.96 8.38
N ILE A 231 2.81 -13.46 7.34
CA ILE A 231 3.80 -14.23 6.57
C ILE A 231 4.93 -14.68 7.49
N ALA A 232 5.54 -13.76 8.25
CA ALA A 232 6.65 -14.09 9.16
C ALA A 232 6.23 -15.16 10.18
N ARG A 233 5.04 -15.05 10.76
CA ARG A 233 4.50 -16.02 11.72
C ARG A 233 4.19 -17.38 11.09
N ALA A 234 3.68 -17.40 9.87
CA ALA A 234 3.47 -18.64 9.13
C ALA A 234 4.77 -19.41 8.87
N LEU A 235 5.89 -18.70 8.76
CA LEU A 235 7.25 -19.26 8.64
C LEU A 235 7.88 -19.61 10.00
N GLY A 236 7.20 -19.36 11.12
CA GLY A 236 7.71 -19.61 12.47
C GLY A 236 8.56 -18.47 13.05
N GLY A 237 8.59 -17.31 12.41
CA GLY A 237 9.24 -16.09 12.87
C GLY A 237 8.28 -15.04 13.41
N ASP A 238 8.70 -13.79 13.42
CA ASP A 238 7.83 -12.63 13.75
C ASP A 238 8.44 -11.32 13.21
N ILE A 239 7.64 -10.25 13.26
CA ILE A 239 8.08 -8.88 13.01
C ILE A 239 7.81 -8.06 14.26
N ARG A 240 8.79 -7.26 14.67
CA ARG A 240 8.68 -6.38 15.82
C ARG A 240 9.17 -4.97 15.51
N LEU A 241 8.64 -4.00 16.22
CA LEU A 241 9.21 -2.66 16.31
C LEU A 241 10.35 -2.71 17.34
N ALA A 242 11.57 -2.53 16.89
CA ALA A 242 12.76 -2.56 17.76
C ALA A 242 13.03 -1.20 18.39
N ARG A 243 12.72 -0.12 17.63
CA ARG A 243 12.88 1.25 18.07
C ARG A 243 11.75 2.12 17.53
N SER A 244 11.13 2.91 18.39
CA SER A 244 10.00 3.78 18.02
C SER A 244 10.42 5.18 17.56
N GLY A 245 11.69 5.55 17.70
CA GLY A 245 12.28 6.84 17.33
C GLY A 245 13.35 7.28 18.31
N ARG A 246 14.33 8.07 17.85
CA ARG A 246 15.38 8.71 18.68
C ARG A 246 15.67 10.12 18.16
N THR A 247 16.02 11.02 19.05
CA THR A 247 16.47 12.35 18.70
C THR A 247 17.98 12.39 18.49
N GLY A 248 18.44 13.03 17.42
CA GLY A 248 19.86 13.35 17.22
C GLY A 248 20.70 12.36 16.41
N GLU A 249 20.09 11.36 15.76
CA GLU A 249 20.75 10.42 14.86
C GLU A 249 20.24 10.55 13.42
N ASP A 250 21.04 10.13 12.42
CA ASP A 250 20.68 10.14 11.00
C ASP A 250 19.42 9.28 10.69
N LEU A 251 19.25 8.19 11.47
CA LEU A 251 18.10 7.29 11.41
C LEU A 251 17.27 7.45 12.69
N SER A 252 16.67 8.60 12.84
CA SER A 252 15.92 9.00 14.04
C SER A 252 14.51 8.43 14.13
N GLY A 253 14.02 7.82 13.06
CA GLY A 253 12.67 7.28 12.97
C GLY A 253 12.51 5.88 13.58
N ALA A 254 11.61 5.11 13.01
CA ALA A 254 11.34 3.76 13.48
C ALA A 254 12.37 2.74 12.97
N GLU A 255 12.53 1.66 13.72
CA GLU A 255 13.31 0.51 13.31
C GLU A 255 12.48 -0.76 13.48
N PHE A 256 12.29 -1.48 12.39
CA PHE A 256 11.60 -2.76 12.37
C PHE A 256 12.58 -3.90 12.14
N ILE A 257 12.36 -5.00 12.86
CA ILE A 257 13.12 -6.25 12.69
C ILE A 257 12.14 -7.35 12.34
N ALA A 258 12.42 -8.04 11.21
CA ALA A 258 11.74 -9.27 10.83
C ALA A 258 12.71 -10.44 10.92
N VAL A 259 12.23 -11.57 11.44
CA VAL A 259 12.94 -12.85 11.48
C VAL A 259 12.14 -13.83 10.64
N LEU A 260 12.76 -14.39 9.60
CA LEU A 260 12.14 -15.29 8.63
C LEU A 260 12.91 -16.63 8.60
N PRO A 261 12.51 -17.61 9.41
CA PRO A 261 13.14 -18.95 9.40
C PRO A 261 12.79 -19.72 8.11
N GLY A 262 13.71 -20.59 7.66
CA GLY A 262 13.48 -21.52 6.58
C GLY A 262 13.34 -20.89 5.18
N VAL A 263 13.69 -19.61 5.01
CA VAL A 263 13.56 -18.91 3.74
C VAL A 263 14.80 -18.99 2.85
N MET A 264 15.93 -19.41 3.39
CA MET A 264 17.14 -19.63 2.60
C MET A 264 17.15 -21.05 2.05
N ALA A 265 17.62 -21.21 0.82
CA ALA A 265 17.77 -22.53 0.20
C ALA A 265 18.79 -23.38 0.99
N GLU A 266 18.51 -24.66 1.14
CA GLU A 266 19.50 -25.61 1.64
C GLU A 266 20.68 -25.69 0.67
N GLN A 267 21.90 -25.62 1.22
CA GLN A 267 23.14 -25.72 0.43
C GLN A 267 23.46 -27.18 0.10
#